data_add5cddb034f3de73d4001b139405181
#
_entry.id   add5cddb034f3de73d4001b139405181
#
_cell.length_a   1.000
_cell.length_b   1.000
_cell.length_c   1.000
_cell.angle_alpha   90.00
_cell.angle_beta   90.00
_cell.angle_gamma   90.00
#
_symmetry.space_group_name_H-M   'P 1'
#
loop_
_entity.id
_entity.type
_entity.pdbx_description
1 polymer ?
#
loop_
_entity_poly.entity_id
_entity_poly.type
_entity_poly.pdbx_seq_one_letter_code
_entity_poly.pdbx_strand_id
1 'polypeptide(L)'
;MAKDAVGYALTALNRLASSEVLDKIGMRKTVERLAYTLTKSGFQVLTTTARTFKSSNPGSKPERLNAPGHTRDLFDLGITDEQQMIRDSVQSFARDVLRDKAEEADAAQKTSDEVIAQALELGLNYFAVPESLGGAATERSTVTSMLVAEDLAHGDMGQAVAILAPMGVANALTQWGTAQQQDKYLSTFAEESPPKATIAVCEP
;
A
#
# COMPACT_ATOMS: atom_id res chain seq x y z
N MET A 1 29.31 19.73 12.33
CA MET A 1 28.31 19.67 11.26
C MET A 1 29.00 19.11 10.02
N ALA A 2 28.77 17.84 9.70
CA ALA A 2 29.28 17.26 8.46
C ALA A 2 28.53 17.94 7.31
N LYS A 3 29.26 18.63 6.44
CA LYS A 3 28.68 19.25 5.23
C LYS A 3 28.20 18.12 4.34
N ASP A 4 26.93 18.13 4.06
CA ASP A 4 26.27 17.11 3.24
C ASP A 4 26.75 17.23 1.78
N ALA A 5 27.78 16.45 1.45
CA ALA A 5 28.37 16.42 0.10
C ALA A 5 27.33 16.03 -0.97
N VAL A 6 26.33 15.22 -0.60
CA VAL A 6 25.23 14.80 -1.49
C VAL A 6 24.32 16.00 -1.79
N GLY A 7 24.01 16.82 -0.79
CA GLY A 7 23.19 18.02 -0.95
C GLY A 7 23.84 19.05 -1.87
N TYR A 8 25.16 19.22 -1.79
CA TYR A 8 25.90 20.10 -2.71
C TYR A 8 25.90 19.57 -4.15
N ALA A 9 26.10 18.25 -4.32
CA ALA A 9 26.07 17.63 -5.64
C ALA A 9 24.68 17.74 -6.31
N LEU A 10 23.60 17.50 -5.55
CA LEU A 10 22.23 17.65 -6.02
C LEU A 10 21.90 19.12 -6.36
N THR A 11 22.38 20.07 -5.57
CA THR A 11 22.17 21.50 -5.85
C THR A 11 22.91 21.94 -7.13
N ALA A 12 24.13 21.43 -7.35
CA ALA A 12 24.89 21.70 -8.56
C ALA A 12 24.22 21.09 -9.80
N LEU A 13 23.72 19.85 -9.70
CA LEU A 13 22.97 19.19 -10.76
C LEU A 13 21.67 19.93 -11.10
N ASN A 14 20.95 20.40 -10.09
CA ASN A 14 19.71 21.16 -10.28
C ASN A 14 19.98 22.53 -10.96
N ARG A 15 21.06 23.22 -10.59
CA ARG A 15 21.48 24.46 -11.26
C ARG A 15 21.90 24.24 -12.71
N LEU A 16 22.57 23.14 -13.02
CA LEU A 16 22.94 22.76 -14.38
C LEU A 16 21.67 22.41 -15.20
N ALA A 17 20.75 21.63 -14.64
CA ALA A 17 19.52 21.24 -15.31
C ALA A 17 18.59 22.44 -15.62
N SER A 18 18.59 23.46 -14.77
CA SER A 18 17.75 24.67 -14.93
C SER A 18 18.39 25.78 -15.79
N SER A 19 19.62 25.59 -16.30
CA SER A 19 20.29 26.64 -17.06
C SER A 19 19.84 26.65 -18.53
N GLU A 20 19.31 27.77 -18.99
CA GLU A 20 18.95 28.02 -20.40
C GLU A 20 20.16 28.02 -21.36
N VAL A 21 21.36 28.12 -20.80
CA VAL A 21 22.61 28.13 -21.58
C VAL A 21 22.84 26.81 -22.30
N LEU A 22 22.45 25.68 -21.70
CA LEU A 22 22.57 24.35 -22.29
C LEU A 22 21.66 24.13 -23.50
N ASP A 23 20.52 24.80 -23.53
CA ASP A 23 19.61 24.77 -24.67
C ASP A 23 20.16 25.57 -25.86
N LYS A 24 20.80 26.71 -25.59
CA LYS A 24 21.43 27.58 -26.62
C LYS A 24 22.62 26.93 -27.31
N ILE A 25 23.32 26.02 -26.59
CA ILE A 25 24.53 25.35 -27.11
C ILE A 25 24.20 23.98 -27.72
N GLY A 26 22.95 23.49 -27.61
CA GLY A 26 22.51 22.20 -28.15
C GLY A 26 23.09 20.99 -27.41
N MET A 27 23.72 21.18 -26.26
CA MET A 27 24.42 20.12 -25.48
C MET A 27 23.54 19.46 -24.38
N ARG A 28 22.27 19.83 -24.27
CA ARG A 28 21.37 19.35 -23.21
C ARG A 28 21.33 17.82 -23.12
N LYS A 29 21.12 17.13 -24.23
CA LYS A 29 21.05 15.66 -24.29
C LYS A 29 22.35 14.97 -23.83
N THR A 30 23.48 15.59 -24.12
CA THR A 30 24.81 15.06 -23.72
C THR A 30 25.03 15.22 -22.23
N VAL A 31 24.68 16.38 -21.68
CA VAL A 31 24.77 16.67 -20.24
C VAL A 31 23.81 15.81 -19.44
N GLU A 32 22.59 15.61 -19.90
CA GLU A 32 21.59 14.70 -19.27
C GLU A 32 22.09 13.26 -19.23
N ARG A 33 22.65 12.74 -20.32
CA ARG A 33 23.27 11.39 -20.35
C ARG A 33 24.45 11.28 -19.39
N LEU A 34 25.29 12.27 -19.34
CA LEU A 34 26.45 12.28 -18.43
C LEU A 34 26.02 12.37 -16.98
N ALA A 35 25.05 13.21 -16.64
CA ALA A 35 24.45 13.31 -15.33
C ALA A 35 23.80 11.99 -14.91
N TYR A 36 23.03 11.37 -15.78
CA TYR A 36 22.42 10.05 -15.52
C TYR A 36 23.49 8.96 -15.26
N THR A 37 24.54 8.93 -16.07
CA THR A 37 25.61 7.92 -15.92
C THR A 37 26.40 8.13 -14.62
N LEU A 38 26.72 9.38 -14.29
CA LEU A 38 27.41 9.73 -13.04
C LEU A 38 26.56 9.41 -11.81
N THR A 39 25.26 9.74 -11.85
CA THR A 39 24.35 9.44 -10.75
C THR A 39 24.20 7.92 -10.56
N LYS A 40 24.00 7.19 -11.64
CA LYS A 40 23.89 5.72 -11.61
C LYS A 40 25.16 5.06 -11.06
N SER A 41 26.34 5.48 -11.53
CA SER A 41 27.62 4.97 -11.05
C SER A 41 27.89 5.36 -9.61
N GLY A 42 27.55 6.60 -9.21
CA GLY A 42 27.67 7.06 -7.84
C GLY A 42 26.82 6.26 -6.86
N PHE A 43 25.57 5.96 -7.21
CA PHE A 43 24.72 5.09 -6.38
C PHE A 43 25.23 3.65 -6.33
N GLN A 44 25.78 3.11 -7.41
CA GLN A 44 26.37 1.76 -7.42
C GLN A 44 27.61 1.68 -6.51
N VAL A 45 28.46 2.71 -6.53
CA VAL A 45 29.63 2.78 -5.65
C VAL A 45 29.19 2.92 -4.19
N LEU A 46 28.22 3.78 -3.87
CA LEU A 46 27.71 3.93 -2.51
C LEU A 46 27.08 2.64 -1.97
N THR A 47 26.32 1.91 -2.79
CA THR A 47 25.69 0.65 -2.37
C THR A 47 26.71 -0.48 -2.20
N THR A 48 27.73 -0.55 -3.06
CA THR A 48 28.83 -1.53 -2.91
C THR A 48 29.70 -1.20 -1.71
N THR A 49 30.04 0.07 -1.49
CA THR A 49 30.82 0.51 -0.30
C THR A 49 30.02 0.24 0.99
N ALA A 50 28.75 0.56 1.03
CA ALA A 50 27.89 0.25 2.18
C ALA A 50 27.79 -1.26 2.46
N ARG A 51 27.75 -2.11 1.41
CA ARG A 51 27.78 -3.57 1.55
C ARG A 51 29.12 -4.10 2.06
N THR A 52 30.24 -3.55 1.58
CA THR A 52 31.58 -3.95 2.05
C THR A 52 31.82 -3.48 3.49
N PHE A 53 31.41 -2.27 3.87
CA PHE A 53 31.47 -1.83 5.27
C PHE A 53 30.60 -2.69 6.20
N LYS A 54 29.42 -3.12 5.74
CA LYS A 54 28.56 -4.03 6.50
C LYS A 54 29.15 -5.45 6.63
N SER A 55 29.93 -5.88 5.64
CA SER A 55 30.62 -7.18 5.62
C SER A 55 31.91 -7.18 6.47
N SER A 56 32.54 -6.01 6.66
CA SER A 56 33.80 -5.90 7.38
C SER A 56 33.65 -5.85 8.91
N ASN A 57 32.44 -5.86 9.43
CA ASN A 57 32.16 -5.85 10.85
C ASN A 57 31.42 -7.14 11.26
N PRO A 58 32.15 -8.29 11.40
CA PRO A 58 31.56 -9.60 11.70
C PRO A 58 30.99 -9.70 13.12
N GLY A 59 31.10 -8.63 13.94
CA GLY A 59 30.64 -8.61 15.32
C GLY A 59 29.29 -8.02 15.61
N SER A 60 28.62 -7.39 14.62
CA SER A 60 27.28 -6.84 14.82
C SER A 60 26.30 -7.40 13.79
N LYS A 61 25.91 -8.65 13.97
CA LYS A 61 24.53 -8.99 13.59
C LYS A 61 23.67 -8.00 14.37
N PRO A 62 22.76 -7.23 13.72
CA PRO A 62 21.81 -6.44 14.47
C PRO A 62 21.07 -7.41 15.37
N GLU A 63 21.50 -7.43 16.63
CA GLU A 63 20.79 -8.14 17.67
C GLU A 63 19.44 -7.44 17.71
N ARG A 64 18.39 -8.18 17.35
CA ARG A 64 17.04 -7.73 17.68
C ARG A 64 17.11 -7.41 19.16
N LEU A 65 16.78 -6.19 19.53
CA LEU A 65 16.61 -5.80 20.92
C LEU A 65 15.56 -6.75 21.53
N ASN A 66 16.04 -7.91 21.96
CA ASN A 66 15.33 -8.76 22.87
C ASN A 66 15.46 -8.08 24.24
N ALA A 67 14.78 -6.92 24.37
CA ALA A 67 14.54 -6.35 25.68
C ALA A 67 13.70 -7.36 26.45
N PRO A 68 14.26 -8.04 27.47
CA PRO A 68 13.47 -8.98 28.23
C PRO A 68 12.36 -8.20 28.93
N GLY A 69 11.12 -8.42 28.53
CA GLY A 69 9.97 -8.29 29.40
C GLY A 69 9.12 -7.02 29.28
N HIS A 70 9.51 -5.93 28.62
CA HIS A 70 8.73 -4.67 28.71
C HIS A 70 8.10 -4.15 27.41
N THR A 71 8.40 -4.73 26.26
CA THR A 71 7.82 -4.29 24.98
C THR A 71 6.63 -5.11 24.51
N ARG A 72 6.33 -6.22 25.19
CA ARG A 72 5.18 -7.07 24.84
C ARG A 72 3.83 -6.46 25.19
N ASP A 73 3.81 -5.55 26.19
CA ASP A 73 2.55 -4.96 26.68
C ASP A 73 2.16 -3.66 25.94
N LEU A 74 3.02 -3.12 25.05
CA LEU A 74 2.72 -1.87 24.34
C LEU A 74 1.94 -2.10 23.05
N PHE A 75 2.19 -3.22 22.35
CA PHE A 75 1.48 -3.59 21.13
C PHE A 75 1.34 -5.10 21.08
N ASP A 76 0.14 -5.60 21.20
CA ASP A 76 -0.16 -6.99 20.88
C ASP A 76 -0.22 -7.13 19.36
N LEU A 77 0.82 -7.74 18.80
CA LEU A 77 0.88 -8.09 17.38
C LEU A 77 0.43 -9.54 17.14
N GLY A 78 -0.12 -10.18 18.18
CA GLY A 78 -0.71 -11.50 18.05
C GLY A 78 -1.95 -11.45 17.16
N ILE A 79 -2.05 -12.39 16.23
CA ILE A 79 -3.26 -12.57 15.42
C ILE A 79 -4.24 -13.40 16.26
N THR A 80 -5.48 -12.95 16.38
CA THR A 80 -6.54 -13.70 17.05
C THR A 80 -7.00 -14.88 16.20
N ASP A 81 -7.62 -15.88 16.81
CA ASP A 81 -8.17 -17.04 16.10
C ASP A 81 -9.19 -16.61 15.03
N GLU A 82 -10.01 -15.60 15.33
CA GLU A 82 -10.96 -15.02 14.39
C GLU A 82 -10.25 -14.38 13.19
N GLN A 83 -9.22 -13.58 13.43
CA GLN A 83 -8.42 -12.97 12.37
C GLN A 83 -7.72 -14.03 11.52
N GLN A 84 -7.28 -15.15 12.12
CA GLN A 84 -6.68 -16.25 11.37
C GLN A 84 -7.72 -16.93 10.46
N MET A 85 -8.94 -17.17 10.94
CA MET A 85 -10.02 -17.74 10.12
C MET A 85 -10.36 -16.84 8.92
N ILE A 86 -10.43 -15.51 9.13
CA ILE A 86 -10.64 -14.54 8.07
C ILE A 86 -9.50 -14.64 7.04
N ARG A 87 -8.26 -14.64 7.50
CA ARG A 87 -7.08 -14.76 6.64
C ARG A 87 -7.09 -16.03 5.80
N ASP A 88 -7.37 -17.17 6.41
CA ASP A 88 -7.41 -18.46 5.70
C ASP A 88 -8.42 -18.44 4.53
N SER A 89 -9.58 -17.85 4.77
CA SER A 89 -10.64 -17.69 3.73
C SER A 89 -10.20 -16.73 2.63
N VAL A 90 -9.65 -15.57 3.00
CA VAL A 90 -9.20 -14.55 2.04
C VAL A 90 -7.99 -15.04 1.23
N GLN A 91 -7.05 -15.74 1.84
CA GLN A 91 -5.89 -16.32 1.16
C GLN A 91 -6.30 -17.39 0.15
N SER A 92 -7.27 -18.23 0.47
CA SER A 92 -7.80 -19.20 -0.48
C SER A 92 -8.43 -18.50 -1.69
N PHE A 93 -9.29 -17.50 -1.45
CA PHE A 93 -9.88 -16.70 -2.52
C PHE A 93 -8.82 -15.98 -3.37
N ALA A 94 -7.84 -15.36 -2.72
CA ALA A 94 -6.76 -14.67 -3.42
C ALA A 94 -5.93 -15.59 -4.31
N ARG A 95 -5.62 -16.79 -3.82
CA ARG A 95 -4.84 -17.79 -4.55
C ARG A 95 -5.64 -18.45 -5.66
N ASP A 96 -6.89 -18.86 -5.34
CA ASP A 96 -7.65 -19.76 -6.20
C ASP A 96 -8.52 -18.99 -7.21
N VAL A 97 -8.79 -17.69 -6.97
CA VAL A 97 -9.60 -16.84 -7.85
C VAL A 97 -8.82 -15.65 -8.39
N LEU A 98 -8.28 -14.77 -7.51
CA LEU A 98 -7.67 -13.53 -7.98
C LEU A 98 -6.43 -13.80 -8.83
N ARG A 99 -5.58 -14.73 -8.41
CA ARG A 99 -4.35 -15.06 -9.13
C ARG A 99 -4.64 -15.72 -10.48
N ASP A 100 -5.63 -16.60 -10.54
CA ASP A 100 -6.01 -17.26 -11.80
C ASP A 100 -6.63 -16.28 -12.79
N LYS A 101 -7.31 -15.25 -12.31
CA LYS A 101 -7.96 -14.21 -13.13
C LYS A 101 -7.08 -12.98 -13.38
N ALA A 102 -5.85 -12.93 -12.85
CA ALA A 102 -4.99 -11.74 -12.93
C ALA A 102 -4.66 -11.33 -14.37
N GLU A 103 -4.27 -12.29 -15.23
CA GLU A 103 -3.95 -12.02 -16.63
C GLU A 103 -5.18 -11.53 -17.42
N GLU A 104 -6.33 -12.13 -17.18
CA GLU A 104 -7.61 -11.72 -17.81
C GLU A 104 -7.99 -10.30 -17.38
N ALA A 105 -7.86 -9.99 -16.07
CA ALA A 105 -8.18 -8.68 -15.51
C ALA A 105 -7.24 -7.59 -16.04
N ASP A 106 -5.94 -7.89 -16.19
CA ASP A 106 -4.95 -6.97 -16.75
C ASP A 106 -5.24 -6.69 -18.23
N ALA A 107 -5.50 -7.72 -19.02
CA ALA A 107 -5.84 -7.56 -20.44
C ALA A 107 -7.15 -6.77 -20.64
N ALA A 108 -8.16 -7.00 -19.77
CA ALA A 108 -9.44 -6.29 -19.81
C ALA A 108 -9.38 -4.91 -19.16
N GLN A 109 -8.30 -4.58 -18.44
CA GLN A 109 -8.16 -3.38 -17.60
C GLN A 109 -9.35 -3.18 -16.64
N LYS A 110 -9.91 -4.29 -16.17
CA LYS A 110 -11.11 -4.32 -15.32
C LYS A 110 -11.18 -5.63 -14.54
N THR A 111 -11.51 -5.55 -13.25
CA THR A 111 -11.94 -6.72 -12.47
C THR A 111 -13.31 -7.18 -12.96
N SER A 112 -13.49 -8.47 -13.20
CA SER A 112 -14.76 -9.02 -13.66
C SER A 112 -15.84 -8.91 -12.59
N ASP A 113 -17.09 -8.76 -13.03
CA ASP A 113 -18.21 -8.68 -12.09
C ASP A 113 -18.43 -10.03 -11.34
N GLU A 114 -17.96 -11.14 -11.92
CA GLU A 114 -17.92 -12.46 -11.26
C GLU A 114 -16.98 -12.48 -10.05
N VAL A 115 -15.76 -11.95 -10.20
CA VAL A 115 -14.80 -11.85 -9.09
C VAL A 115 -15.34 -10.95 -7.98
N ILE A 116 -15.97 -9.83 -8.34
CA ILE A 116 -16.61 -8.95 -7.36
C ILE A 116 -17.73 -9.69 -6.63
N ALA A 117 -18.60 -10.44 -7.34
CA ALA A 117 -19.68 -11.21 -6.71
C ALA A 117 -19.13 -12.24 -5.71
N GLN A 118 -18.08 -12.98 -6.07
CA GLN A 118 -17.45 -13.94 -5.16
C GLN A 118 -16.83 -13.26 -3.93
N ALA A 119 -16.23 -12.06 -4.09
CA ALA A 119 -15.74 -11.28 -2.96
C ALA A 119 -16.87 -10.82 -2.02
N LEU A 120 -18.05 -10.51 -2.57
CA LEU A 120 -19.25 -10.19 -1.78
C LEU A 120 -19.81 -11.41 -1.04
N GLU A 121 -19.80 -12.60 -1.67
CA GLU A 121 -20.17 -13.85 -1.01
C GLU A 121 -19.28 -14.18 0.20
N LEU A 122 -18.02 -13.78 0.18
CA LEU A 122 -17.13 -13.85 1.34
C LEU A 122 -17.43 -12.79 2.41
N GLY A 123 -18.38 -11.90 2.17
CA GLY A 123 -18.77 -10.86 3.10
C GLY A 123 -17.78 -9.70 3.23
N LEU A 124 -16.86 -9.50 2.26
CA LEU A 124 -15.83 -8.47 2.35
C LEU A 124 -16.43 -7.06 2.41
N ASN A 125 -17.62 -6.82 1.91
CA ASN A 125 -18.33 -5.54 2.01
C ASN A 125 -18.87 -5.23 3.41
N TYR A 126 -19.10 -6.25 4.24
CA TYR A 126 -19.72 -6.07 5.57
C TYR A 126 -18.75 -5.57 6.63
N PHE A 127 -17.45 -5.81 6.48
CA PHE A 127 -16.42 -5.46 7.50
C PHE A 127 -16.29 -3.97 7.79
N ALA A 128 -16.69 -3.11 6.87
CA ALA A 128 -16.57 -1.66 7.04
C ALA A 128 -17.85 -1.00 7.54
N VAL A 129 -18.95 -1.74 7.60
CA VAL A 129 -20.28 -1.25 7.96
C VAL A 129 -20.61 -1.69 9.38
N PRO A 130 -21.03 -0.78 10.28
CA PRO A 130 -21.48 -1.14 11.64
C PRO A 130 -22.67 -2.09 11.65
N GLU A 131 -22.73 -2.98 12.64
CA GLU A 131 -23.86 -3.89 12.83
C GLU A 131 -25.22 -3.19 12.89
N SER A 132 -25.26 -2.01 13.52
CA SER A 132 -26.47 -1.19 13.62
C SER A 132 -27.02 -0.74 12.26
N LEU A 133 -26.23 -0.80 11.21
CA LEU A 133 -26.57 -0.41 9.84
C LEU A 133 -26.52 -1.59 8.86
N GLY A 134 -26.54 -2.82 9.39
CA GLY A 134 -26.61 -4.05 8.59
C GLY A 134 -25.27 -4.69 8.22
N GLY A 135 -24.17 -4.17 8.74
CA GLY A 135 -22.83 -4.72 8.53
C GLY A 135 -22.41 -5.75 9.57
N ALA A 136 -21.14 -6.09 9.59
CA ALA A 136 -20.54 -7.03 10.54
C ALA A 136 -19.50 -6.39 11.48
N ALA A 137 -19.29 -5.08 11.41
CA ALA A 137 -18.31 -4.40 12.25
C ALA A 137 -18.88 -4.18 13.66
N THR A 138 -18.50 -5.03 14.62
CA THR A 138 -18.70 -4.83 16.05
C THR A 138 -17.73 -3.77 16.58
N GLU A 139 -16.46 -3.92 16.23
CA GLU A 139 -15.40 -2.96 16.50
C GLU A 139 -14.54 -2.78 15.24
N ARG A 140 -14.07 -1.56 15.05
CA ARG A 140 -13.16 -1.26 13.96
C ARG A 140 -11.78 -1.83 14.24
N SER A 141 -11.40 -2.90 13.55
CA SER A 141 -10.05 -3.42 13.58
C SER A 141 -9.26 -3.01 12.35
N THR A 142 -8.36 -2.03 12.53
CA THR A 142 -7.40 -1.64 11.48
C THR A 142 -6.45 -2.78 11.13
N VAL A 143 -6.10 -3.61 12.12
CA VAL A 143 -5.25 -4.78 11.93
C VAL A 143 -5.93 -5.78 11.00
N THR A 144 -7.19 -6.14 11.26
CA THR A 144 -7.96 -7.04 10.40
C THR A 144 -8.07 -6.51 8.97
N SER A 145 -8.37 -5.22 8.81
CA SER A 145 -8.45 -4.59 7.48
C SER A 145 -7.13 -4.66 6.73
N MET A 146 -6.00 -4.47 7.43
CA MET A 146 -4.67 -4.55 6.83
C MET A 146 -4.33 -5.99 6.43
N LEU A 147 -4.64 -6.99 7.27
CA LEU A 147 -4.41 -8.39 6.97
C LEU A 147 -5.21 -8.83 5.73
N VAL A 148 -6.48 -8.44 5.64
CA VAL A 148 -7.33 -8.71 4.46
C VAL A 148 -6.75 -8.05 3.21
N ALA A 149 -6.31 -6.79 3.30
CA ALA A 149 -5.71 -6.09 2.17
C ALA A 149 -4.41 -6.74 1.69
N GLU A 150 -3.54 -7.16 2.62
CA GLU A 150 -2.29 -7.87 2.32
C GLU A 150 -2.56 -9.20 1.61
N ASP A 151 -3.48 -10.00 2.16
CA ASP A 151 -3.78 -11.33 1.62
C ASP A 151 -4.45 -11.24 0.23
N LEU A 152 -5.37 -10.30 0.00
CA LEU A 152 -5.94 -10.04 -1.33
C LEU A 152 -4.88 -9.57 -2.33
N ALA A 153 -4.04 -8.61 -1.93
CA ALA A 153 -2.98 -8.08 -2.79
C ALA A 153 -1.94 -9.12 -3.17
N HIS A 154 -1.73 -10.15 -2.33
CA HIS A 154 -0.88 -11.29 -2.66
C HIS A 154 -1.45 -12.12 -3.85
N GLY A 155 -2.75 -12.16 -4.03
CA GLY A 155 -3.40 -12.73 -5.21
C GLY A 155 -3.18 -11.85 -6.43
N ASP A 156 -3.76 -10.65 -6.41
CA ASP A 156 -3.59 -9.61 -7.44
C ASP A 156 -3.92 -8.24 -6.85
N MET A 157 -2.98 -7.30 -6.96
CA MET A 157 -3.11 -5.97 -6.36
C MET A 157 -4.18 -5.11 -7.02
N GLY A 158 -4.33 -5.21 -8.34
CA GLY A 158 -5.33 -4.42 -9.09
C GLY A 158 -6.75 -4.80 -8.71
N GLN A 159 -7.02 -6.09 -8.67
CA GLN A 159 -8.31 -6.63 -8.24
C GLN A 159 -8.57 -6.37 -6.76
N ALA A 160 -7.54 -6.49 -5.89
CA ALA A 160 -7.66 -6.15 -4.48
C ALA A 160 -8.11 -4.70 -4.27
N VAL A 161 -7.52 -3.75 -5.01
CA VAL A 161 -7.94 -2.33 -4.96
C VAL A 161 -9.39 -2.17 -5.40
N ALA A 162 -9.82 -2.86 -6.46
CA ALA A 162 -11.21 -2.79 -6.94
C ALA A 162 -12.22 -3.32 -5.91
N ILE A 163 -11.87 -4.38 -5.18
CA ILE A 163 -12.69 -4.98 -4.12
C ILE A 163 -12.73 -4.07 -2.88
N LEU A 164 -11.58 -3.50 -2.49
CA LEU A 164 -11.46 -2.75 -1.23
C LEU A 164 -11.84 -1.28 -1.34
N ALA A 165 -11.88 -0.70 -2.55
CA ALA A 165 -12.21 0.72 -2.73
C ALA A 165 -13.56 1.13 -2.11
N PRO A 166 -14.67 0.39 -2.29
CA PRO A 166 -15.95 0.68 -1.64
C PRO A 166 -15.84 0.62 -0.11
N MET A 167 -15.09 -0.32 0.45
CA MET A 167 -14.85 -0.42 1.88
C MET A 167 -14.11 0.80 2.45
N GLY A 168 -13.17 1.35 1.68
CA GLY A 168 -12.49 2.60 2.03
C GLY A 168 -13.49 3.76 2.21
N VAL A 169 -14.46 3.87 1.31
CA VAL A 169 -15.53 4.89 1.40
C VAL A 169 -16.43 4.63 2.61
N ALA A 170 -16.86 3.39 2.83
CA ALA A 170 -17.67 3.02 4.00
C ALA A 170 -16.94 3.31 5.32
N ASN A 171 -15.66 2.97 5.41
CA ASN A 171 -14.81 3.31 6.57
C ASN A 171 -14.73 4.83 6.80
N ALA A 172 -14.55 5.62 5.75
CA ALA A 172 -14.49 7.07 5.85
C ALA A 172 -15.82 7.67 6.34
N LEU A 173 -16.94 7.17 5.81
CA LEU A 173 -18.28 7.58 6.28
C LEU A 173 -18.53 7.19 7.73
N THR A 174 -18.13 5.98 8.12
CA THR A 174 -18.26 5.51 9.51
C THR A 174 -17.47 6.39 10.48
N GLN A 175 -16.28 6.85 10.07
CA GLN A 175 -15.41 7.61 10.96
C GLN A 175 -15.68 9.10 10.97
N TRP A 176 -16.00 9.69 9.85
CA TRP A 176 -16.09 11.14 9.68
C TRP A 176 -17.46 11.63 9.20
N GLY A 177 -18.33 10.72 8.79
CA GLY A 177 -19.67 11.06 8.36
C GLY A 177 -20.56 11.52 9.54
N THR A 178 -21.46 12.45 9.28
CA THR A 178 -22.53 12.79 10.22
C THR A 178 -23.51 11.61 10.33
N ALA A 179 -24.27 11.52 11.44
CA ALA A 179 -25.28 10.49 11.61
C ALA A 179 -26.24 10.39 10.40
N GLN A 180 -26.66 11.54 9.88
CA GLN A 180 -27.53 11.60 8.70
C GLN A 180 -26.86 11.04 7.43
N GLN A 181 -25.56 11.25 7.27
CA GLN A 181 -24.80 10.68 6.14
C GLN A 181 -24.59 9.17 6.32
N GLN A 182 -24.32 8.74 7.53
CA GLN A 182 -24.18 7.32 7.85
C GLN A 182 -25.49 6.56 7.58
N ASP A 183 -26.60 7.02 8.11
CA ASP A 183 -27.92 6.43 7.89
C ASP A 183 -28.30 6.37 6.40
N LYS A 184 -27.96 7.42 5.65
CA LYS A 184 -28.32 7.52 4.25
C LYS A 184 -27.48 6.62 3.33
N TYR A 185 -26.19 6.48 3.63
CA TYR A 185 -25.26 5.86 2.67
C TYR A 185 -24.69 4.52 3.13
N LEU A 186 -24.45 4.30 4.44
CA LEU A 186 -23.75 3.10 4.88
C LEU A 186 -24.55 1.81 4.68
N SER A 187 -25.86 1.85 4.85
CA SER A 187 -26.73 0.68 4.61
C SER A 187 -26.61 0.13 3.20
N THR A 188 -26.37 1.02 2.22
CA THR A 188 -26.24 0.59 0.82
C THR A 188 -24.98 -0.24 0.55
N PHE A 189 -23.92 -0.08 1.36
CA PHE A 189 -22.72 -0.91 1.24
C PHE A 189 -22.90 -2.33 1.80
N ALA A 190 -23.92 -2.54 2.63
CA ALA A 190 -24.29 -3.85 3.18
C ALA A 190 -25.37 -4.58 2.36
N GLU A 191 -25.78 -4.05 1.21
CA GLU A 191 -26.70 -4.72 0.29
C GLU A 191 -26.01 -5.77 -0.58
N GLU A 192 -26.78 -6.65 -1.20
CA GLU A 192 -26.27 -7.66 -2.15
C GLU A 192 -25.52 -7.05 -3.35
N SER A 193 -25.86 -5.82 -3.72
CA SER A 193 -25.21 -5.08 -4.80
C SER A 193 -24.71 -3.71 -4.29
N PRO A 194 -23.60 -3.68 -3.56
CA PRO A 194 -23.07 -2.44 -3.01
C PRO A 194 -22.63 -1.47 -4.11
N PRO A 195 -22.69 -0.14 -3.84
CA PRO A 195 -22.28 0.85 -4.81
C PRO A 195 -20.77 0.75 -5.12
N LYS A 196 -20.41 0.90 -6.39
CA LYS A 196 -19.02 1.09 -6.80
C LYS A 196 -18.60 2.50 -6.37
N ALA A 197 -17.71 2.58 -5.40
CA ALA A 197 -17.29 3.84 -4.81
C ALA A 197 -15.78 3.84 -4.55
N THR A 198 -15.17 5.02 -4.62
CA THR A 198 -13.75 5.22 -4.32
C THR A 198 -13.52 6.59 -3.71
N ILE A 199 -12.40 6.76 -3.03
CA ILE A 199 -11.95 8.04 -2.50
C ILE A 199 -10.91 8.61 -3.45
N ALA A 200 -11.11 9.84 -3.90
CA ALA A 200 -10.11 10.60 -4.63
C ALA A 200 -9.55 11.69 -3.69
N VAL A 201 -8.26 11.62 -3.40
CA VAL A 201 -7.54 12.64 -2.64
C VAL A 201 -6.58 13.33 -3.58
N CYS A 202 -6.78 14.63 -3.79
CA CYS A 202 -5.87 15.46 -4.57
C CYS A 202 -5.25 16.51 -3.64
N GLU A 203 -3.94 16.64 -3.68
CA GLU A 203 -3.27 17.77 -3.07
C GLU A 203 -3.42 19.00 -3.97
N PRO A 204 -3.62 20.20 -3.38
CA PRO A 204 -3.75 21.44 -4.15
C PRO A 204 -2.44 21.88 -4.82
#